data_f2c9760785c7e4e71aab36ec6fd42264
#
_entry.id   f2c9760785c7e4e71aab36ec6fd42264
#
_cell.length_a   1.000
_cell.length_b   1.000
_cell.length_c   1.000
_cell.angle_alpha   90.00
_cell.angle_beta   90.00
_cell.angle_gamma   90.00
#
_symmetry.space_group_name_H-M   'P 1'
#
loop_
_entity.id
_entity.type
_entity.pdbx_description
1 polymer ?
#
loop_
_entity_poly.entity_id
_entity_poly.type
_entity_poly.pdbx_seq_one_letter_code
_entity_poly.pdbx_strand_id
1 'polypeptide(L)'
;MSFVQNFPFFSIILSLVCAVVSFAANARWARRLSIFLLSASVVLQGSLLVYCTVHHVRYSYMMGHYPAPWGNELTAGILEPFLAMLFAGVMLLCVLGGMGRILRDVPADRQKLYWVMVDLAHVALMALCYTNDIFTGYVFIEVLTIASCALLSVRRGGRALIASARYMIFALMGSGLFLIGVIFTYSVTGHLLFPQLHTAIADLWASGGHRFSVTMSLGLMTAGLSIKSGLFPFHLWMPDTYGQATPASSGILSGVVSKGYIVFLIKVIYQVIGIDVFAATGIQTVLLLFGIGGMIAGSVSAIFARRLTTMIAFSSAAQIGYIYMGLGMGTQAALAAVLFQIVSHALTKPMLFLSGADLVAASGGHQDFNSLRAAAHRDPTAGCVFTVGALSMVGIPIFAGFIPKLYFAAAAFHMGWRTWAVLLALALSTLLNVLYFLYTTLLLWVPEAETEHTRRLLWASVPGLVFVALNIAVGLRSYGLMDLFRQGMDLFCQ
;
A
#
# COMPACT_ATOMS: atom_id res chain seq x y z
N MET A 1 -26.56 -11.87 -14.79
CA MET A 1 -25.17 -11.62 -14.38
C MET A 1 -24.35 -12.88 -14.63
N SER A 2 -23.11 -12.75 -15.16
CA SER A 2 -22.20 -13.90 -15.25
C SER A 2 -21.73 -14.32 -13.86
N PHE A 3 -21.39 -15.60 -13.65
CA PHE A 3 -20.93 -16.10 -12.36
C PHE A 3 -19.70 -15.33 -11.84
N VAL A 4 -18.83 -14.88 -12.73
CA VAL A 4 -17.60 -14.14 -12.42
C VAL A 4 -17.89 -12.78 -11.74
N GLN A 5 -19.03 -12.16 -12.04
CA GLN A 5 -19.44 -10.88 -11.44
C GLN A 5 -19.73 -10.96 -9.93
N ASN A 6 -19.85 -12.18 -9.37
CA ASN A 6 -20.00 -12.37 -7.92
C ASN A 6 -18.66 -12.44 -7.18
N PHE A 7 -17.51 -12.46 -7.86
CA PHE A 7 -16.21 -12.68 -7.25
C PHE A 7 -15.78 -11.59 -6.24
N PRO A 8 -16.12 -10.30 -6.41
CA PRO A 8 -15.90 -9.31 -5.34
C PRO A 8 -16.58 -9.70 -4.03
N PHE A 9 -17.84 -10.05 -4.09
CA PHE A 9 -18.61 -10.51 -2.95
C PHE A 9 -18.04 -11.80 -2.35
N PHE A 10 -17.76 -12.81 -3.18
CA PHE A 10 -17.17 -14.06 -2.72
C PHE A 10 -15.82 -13.88 -2.04
N SER A 11 -14.98 -12.98 -2.52
CA SER A 11 -13.68 -12.72 -1.90
C SER A 11 -13.81 -12.12 -0.51
N ILE A 12 -14.75 -11.21 -0.29
CA ILE A 12 -15.04 -10.61 1.02
C ILE A 12 -15.61 -11.66 1.98
N ILE A 13 -16.65 -12.37 1.56
CA ILE A 13 -17.30 -13.37 2.40
C ILE A 13 -16.36 -14.55 2.71
N LEU A 14 -15.64 -15.07 1.72
CA LEU A 14 -14.66 -16.13 1.94
C LEU A 14 -13.62 -15.72 2.97
N SER A 15 -13.15 -14.47 2.90
CA SER A 15 -12.17 -13.95 3.84
C SER A 15 -12.74 -13.85 5.26
N LEU A 16 -13.98 -13.36 5.42
CA LEU A 16 -14.68 -13.33 6.71
C LEU A 16 -14.86 -14.72 7.29
N VAL A 17 -15.33 -15.66 6.47
CA VAL A 17 -15.52 -17.06 6.88
C VAL A 17 -14.18 -17.68 7.30
N CYS A 18 -13.12 -17.48 6.51
CA CYS A 18 -11.79 -17.97 6.86
C CYS A 18 -11.30 -17.36 8.18
N ALA A 19 -11.50 -16.07 8.44
CA ALA A 19 -11.11 -15.44 9.70
C ALA A 19 -11.84 -16.05 10.90
N VAL A 20 -13.16 -16.27 10.79
CA VAL A 20 -13.98 -16.91 11.84
C VAL A 20 -13.56 -18.37 12.06
N VAL A 21 -13.40 -19.15 10.99
CA VAL A 21 -12.96 -20.56 11.07
C VAL A 21 -11.53 -20.65 11.63
N SER A 22 -10.63 -19.75 11.21
CA SER A 22 -9.26 -19.66 11.74
C SER A 22 -9.25 -19.35 13.22
N PHE A 23 -10.20 -18.57 13.74
CA PHE A 23 -10.35 -18.29 15.17
C PHE A 23 -10.78 -19.55 15.96
N ALA A 24 -11.63 -20.39 15.40
CA ALA A 24 -12.04 -21.66 16.02
C ALA A 24 -11.00 -22.79 15.87
N ALA A 25 -10.19 -22.77 14.81
CA ALA A 25 -9.20 -23.78 14.47
C ALA A 25 -7.92 -23.66 15.32
N ASN A 26 -7.04 -24.66 15.22
CA ASN A 26 -5.69 -24.57 15.75
C ASN A 26 -4.74 -23.78 14.80
N ALA A 27 -3.61 -23.31 15.30
CA ALA A 27 -2.66 -22.46 14.55
C ALA A 27 -2.16 -23.07 13.21
N ARG A 28 -2.06 -24.40 13.12
CA ARG A 28 -1.65 -25.09 11.89
C ARG A 28 -2.73 -25.03 10.81
N TRP A 29 -3.97 -25.23 11.19
CA TRP A 29 -5.11 -25.12 10.27
C TRP A 29 -5.38 -23.67 9.88
N ALA A 30 -5.35 -22.71 10.83
CA ALA A 30 -5.48 -21.30 10.56
C ALA A 30 -4.45 -20.84 9.49
N ARG A 31 -3.19 -21.25 9.65
CA ARG A 31 -2.14 -20.98 8.65
C ARG A 31 -2.49 -21.53 7.25
N ARG A 32 -2.96 -22.78 7.17
CA ARG A 32 -3.32 -23.40 5.87
C ARG A 32 -4.50 -22.69 5.23
N LEU A 33 -5.49 -22.30 6.04
CA LEU A 33 -6.66 -21.55 5.58
C LEU A 33 -6.28 -20.17 5.05
N SER A 34 -5.42 -19.43 5.75
CA SER A 34 -4.96 -18.11 5.28
C SER A 34 -4.16 -18.22 3.96
N ILE A 35 -3.29 -19.22 3.80
CA ILE A 35 -2.57 -19.44 2.54
C ILE A 35 -3.56 -19.81 1.43
N PHE A 36 -4.52 -20.70 1.70
CA PHE A 36 -5.57 -21.06 0.74
C PHE A 36 -6.40 -19.84 0.35
N LEU A 37 -6.86 -19.05 1.31
CA LEU A 37 -7.62 -17.82 1.10
C LEU A 37 -6.90 -16.86 0.17
N LEU A 38 -5.64 -16.53 0.49
CA LEU A 38 -4.84 -15.60 -0.31
C LEU A 38 -4.61 -16.13 -1.73
N SER A 39 -4.35 -17.43 -1.89
CA SER A 39 -4.18 -18.08 -3.19
C SER A 39 -5.47 -18.07 -4.01
N ALA A 40 -6.59 -18.43 -3.38
CA ALA A 40 -7.91 -18.41 -4.00
C ALA A 40 -8.29 -16.98 -4.43
N SER A 41 -8.00 -15.98 -3.57
CA SER A 41 -8.27 -14.59 -3.87
C SER A 41 -7.48 -14.11 -5.10
N VAL A 42 -6.20 -14.46 -5.24
CA VAL A 42 -5.42 -14.12 -6.45
C VAL A 42 -6.09 -14.68 -7.72
N VAL A 43 -6.58 -15.92 -7.68
CA VAL A 43 -7.25 -16.56 -8.82
C VAL A 43 -8.59 -15.88 -9.12
N LEU A 44 -9.41 -15.63 -8.10
CA LEU A 44 -10.72 -14.99 -8.26
C LEU A 44 -10.56 -13.57 -8.86
N GLN A 45 -9.63 -12.76 -8.30
CA GLN A 45 -9.39 -11.41 -8.78
C GLN A 45 -8.76 -11.40 -10.18
N GLY A 46 -7.84 -12.32 -10.46
CA GLY A 46 -7.26 -12.47 -11.80
C GLY A 46 -8.30 -12.84 -12.85
N SER A 47 -9.21 -13.76 -12.54
CA SER A 47 -10.30 -14.14 -13.43
C SER A 47 -11.28 -12.98 -13.68
N LEU A 48 -11.59 -12.21 -12.64
CA LEU A 48 -12.43 -11.03 -12.74
C LEU A 48 -11.77 -9.92 -13.56
N LEU A 49 -10.46 -9.71 -13.37
CA LEU A 49 -9.68 -8.75 -14.15
C LEU A 49 -9.73 -9.07 -15.64
N VAL A 50 -9.50 -10.34 -16.00
CA VAL A 50 -9.60 -10.80 -17.40
C VAL A 50 -11.00 -10.55 -17.95
N TYR A 51 -12.04 -10.87 -17.17
CA TYR A 51 -13.42 -10.64 -17.58
C TYR A 51 -13.70 -9.13 -17.84
N CYS A 52 -13.34 -8.25 -16.90
CA CYS A 52 -13.56 -6.81 -17.05
C CYS A 52 -12.75 -6.20 -18.21
N THR A 53 -11.52 -6.69 -18.43
CA THR A 53 -10.66 -6.20 -19.51
C THR A 53 -11.16 -6.65 -20.89
N VAL A 54 -11.61 -7.91 -21.03
CA VAL A 54 -12.11 -8.44 -22.32
C VAL A 54 -13.42 -7.79 -22.70
N HIS A 55 -14.32 -7.55 -21.73
CA HIS A 55 -15.64 -7.00 -22.01
C HIS A 55 -15.71 -5.48 -21.89
N HIS A 56 -14.64 -4.80 -21.42
CA HIS A 56 -14.59 -3.35 -21.16
C HIS A 56 -15.78 -2.86 -20.33
N VAL A 57 -16.12 -3.61 -19.24
CA VAL A 57 -17.29 -3.30 -18.41
C VAL A 57 -16.87 -2.84 -17.02
N ARG A 58 -17.65 -1.87 -16.50
CA ARG A 58 -17.77 -1.57 -15.07
C ARG A 58 -19.20 -1.90 -14.65
N TYR A 59 -19.37 -2.52 -13.52
CA TYR A 59 -20.69 -2.91 -13.01
C TYR A 59 -20.78 -2.69 -11.51
N SER A 60 -22.01 -2.47 -11.05
CA SER A 60 -22.40 -2.43 -9.65
C SER A 60 -23.04 -3.74 -9.22
N TYR A 61 -22.67 -4.23 -8.07
CA TYR A 61 -23.21 -5.42 -7.44
C TYR A 61 -23.89 -5.05 -6.13
N MET A 62 -25.21 -5.23 -6.05
CA MET A 62 -25.99 -5.00 -4.83
C MET A 62 -25.90 -6.24 -3.93
N MET A 63 -25.33 -6.10 -2.74
CA MET A 63 -25.21 -7.19 -1.79
C MET A 63 -26.59 -7.66 -1.32
N GLY A 64 -26.85 -8.95 -1.46
CA GLY A 64 -28.14 -9.55 -1.12
C GLY A 64 -29.29 -9.15 -2.06
N HIS A 65 -29.01 -8.55 -3.20
CA HIS A 65 -29.99 -8.01 -4.18
C HIS A 65 -30.91 -6.89 -3.62
N TYR A 66 -30.54 -6.30 -2.50
CA TYR A 66 -31.23 -5.13 -1.95
C TYR A 66 -30.58 -3.84 -2.41
N PRO A 67 -31.38 -2.87 -2.93
CA PRO A 67 -30.84 -1.55 -3.26
C PRO A 67 -30.45 -0.80 -1.99
N ALA A 68 -29.54 0.16 -2.14
CA ALA A 68 -29.21 1.06 -1.05
C ALA A 68 -30.42 1.90 -0.63
N PRO A 69 -30.61 2.21 0.66
CA PRO A 69 -29.70 2.01 1.80
C PRO A 69 -29.82 0.62 2.48
N TRP A 70 -30.66 -0.27 2.00
CA TRP A 70 -30.93 -1.57 2.63
C TRP A 70 -29.82 -2.61 2.39
N GLY A 71 -29.03 -2.46 1.33
CA GLY A 71 -27.87 -3.29 1.00
C GLY A 71 -26.66 -2.44 0.63
N ASN A 72 -25.45 -3.00 0.89
CA ASN A 72 -24.21 -2.40 0.44
C ASN A 72 -24.04 -2.63 -1.07
N GLU A 73 -23.43 -1.65 -1.73
CA GLU A 73 -23.09 -1.73 -3.14
C GLU A 73 -21.58 -1.87 -3.33
N LEU A 74 -21.20 -2.79 -4.20
CA LEU A 74 -19.83 -2.99 -4.63
C LEU A 74 -19.71 -2.61 -6.11
N THR A 75 -18.64 -1.95 -6.48
CA THR A 75 -18.33 -1.66 -7.88
C THR A 75 -17.07 -2.36 -8.33
N ALA A 76 -17.08 -2.90 -9.53
CA ALA A 76 -15.92 -3.52 -10.15
C ALA A 76 -15.80 -3.09 -11.61
N GLY A 77 -14.64 -2.55 -11.94
CA GLY A 77 -14.17 -2.27 -13.29
C GLY A 77 -12.87 -3.01 -13.56
N ILE A 78 -11.88 -2.34 -14.16
CA ILE A 78 -10.56 -2.91 -14.44
C ILE A 78 -9.60 -2.67 -13.27
N LEU A 79 -9.64 -1.48 -12.65
CA LEU A 79 -8.68 -1.09 -11.60
C LEU A 79 -8.91 -1.84 -10.28
N GLU A 80 -10.15 -2.03 -9.87
CA GLU A 80 -10.49 -2.63 -8.59
C GLU A 80 -9.99 -4.09 -8.50
N PRO A 81 -10.27 -5.01 -9.45
CA PRO A 81 -9.75 -6.38 -9.38
C PRO A 81 -8.23 -6.44 -9.60
N PHE A 82 -7.64 -5.53 -10.38
CA PHE A 82 -6.20 -5.44 -10.51
C PHE A 82 -5.52 -5.13 -9.17
N LEU A 83 -5.99 -4.10 -8.45
CA LEU A 83 -5.45 -3.72 -7.15
C LEU A 83 -5.72 -4.80 -6.09
N ALA A 84 -6.90 -5.41 -6.11
CA ALA A 84 -7.25 -6.51 -5.22
C ALA A 84 -6.36 -7.75 -5.45
N MET A 85 -6.08 -8.11 -6.71
CA MET A 85 -5.15 -9.18 -7.08
C MET A 85 -3.72 -8.85 -6.61
N LEU A 86 -3.25 -7.62 -6.82
CA LEU A 86 -1.95 -7.16 -6.36
C LEU A 86 -1.83 -7.30 -4.85
N PHE A 87 -2.82 -6.84 -4.09
CA PHE A 87 -2.80 -6.90 -2.63
C PHE A 87 -2.80 -8.33 -2.11
N ALA A 88 -3.66 -9.20 -2.65
CA ALA A 88 -3.69 -10.61 -2.29
C ALA A 88 -2.37 -11.32 -2.61
N GLY A 89 -1.81 -11.08 -3.81
CA GLY A 89 -0.54 -11.67 -4.25
C GLY A 89 0.65 -11.23 -3.41
N VAL A 90 0.74 -9.94 -3.09
CA VAL A 90 1.80 -9.41 -2.21
C VAL A 90 1.66 -9.97 -0.80
N MET A 91 0.45 -10.05 -0.23
CA MET A 91 0.21 -10.66 1.08
C MET A 91 0.63 -12.13 1.09
N LEU A 92 0.26 -12.89 0.06
CA LEU A 92 0.64 -14.30 -0.10
C LEU A 92 2.17 -14.47 -0.10
N LEU A 93 2.88 -13.69 -0.92
CA LEU A 93 4.34 -13.74 -1.00
C LEU A 93 5.01 -13.30 0.30
N CYS A 94 4.47 -12.31 1.02
CA CYS A 94 4.96 -11.89 2.34
C CYS A 94 4.82 -13.02 3.37
N VAL A 95 3.66 -13.68 3.40
CA VAL A 95 3.40 -14.78 4.32
C VAL A 95 4.31 -15.97 4.01
N LEU A 96 4.44 -16.36 2.75
CA LEU A 96 5.31 -17.48 2.34
C LEU A 96 6.79 -17.17 2.61
N GLY A 97 7.27 -15.97 2.22
CA GLY A 97 8.67 -15.56 2.41
C GLY A 97 9.05 -15.35 3.88
N GLY A 98 8.10 -14.88 4.69
CA GLY A 98 8.30 -14.67 6.12
C GLY A 98 7.95 -15.86 7.02
N MET A 99 7.50 -17.00 6.46
CA MET A 99 6.94 -18.13 7.21
C MET A 99 7.83 -18.62 8.34
N GLY A 100 9.11 -18.87 8.05
CA GLY A 100 10.06 -19.37 9.05
C GLY A 100 10.24 -18.43 10.24
N ARG A 101 10.17 -17.11 9.97
CA ARG A 101 10.27 -16.08 11.00
C ARG A 101 8.97 -15.88 11.76
N ILE A 102 7.81 -15.96 11.08
CA ILE A 102 6.50 -15.94 11.74
C ILE A 102 6.45 -17.06 12.79
N LEU A 103 6.85 -18.27 12.42
CA LEU A 103 6.80 -19.43 13.34
C LEU A 103 7.81 -19.33 14.50
N ARG A 104 8.93 -18.61 14.31
CA ARG A 104 9.94 -18.41 15.34
C ARG A 104 9.68 -17.20 16.23
N ASP A 105 9.30 -16.06 15.61
CA ASP A 105 9.23 -14.76 16.30
C ASP A 105 7.86 -14.53 16.96
N VAL A 106 6.80 -15.23 16.51
CA VAL A 106 5.47 -15.16 17.09
C VAL A 106 5.27 -16.30 18.09
N PRO A 107 4.96 -15.99 19.35
CA PRO A 107 4.70 -17.02 20.38
C PRO A 107 3.58 -17.96 19.96
N ALA A 108 3.71 -19.24 20.33
CA ALA A 108 2.80 -20.30 19.91
C ALA A 108 1.32 -20.02 20.27
N ASP A 109 1.08 -19.38 21.43
CA ASP A 109 -0.23 -18.97 21.92
C ASP A 109 -0.85 -17.85 21.06
N ARG A 110 -0.03 -17.05 20.36
CA ARG A 110 -0.45 -15.93 19.50
C ARG A 110 -0.45 -16.25 18.01
N GLN A 111 0.12 -17.37 17.58
CA GLN A 111 0.20 -17.72 16.16
C GLN A 111 -1.19 -17.81 15.51
N LYS A 112 -2.18 -18.38 16.20
CA LYS A 112 -3.55 -18.42 15.70
C LYS A 112 -4.10 -17.01 15.44
N LEU A 113 -3.96 -16.12 16.41
CA LEU A 113 -4.40 -14.72 16.29
C LEU A 113 -3.71 -14.00 15.12
N TYR A 114 -2.42 -14.27 14.92
CA TYR A 114 -1.68 -13.71 13.78
C TYR A 114 -2.37 -14.02 12.44
N TRP A 115 -2.76 -15.27 12.21
CA TRP A 115 -3.43 -15.70 10.97
C TRP A 115 -4.82 -15.08 10.82
N VAL A 116 -5.59 -15.02 11.88
CA VAL A 116 -6.89 -14.32 11.89
C VAL A 116 -6.73 -12.85 11.52
N MET A 117 -5.69 -12.18 12.02
CA MET A 117 -5.45 -10.78 11.68
C MET A 117 -4.97 -10.58 10.23
N VAL A 118 -4.23 -11.55 9.66
CA VAL A 118 -3.91 -11.56 8.22
C VAL A 118 -5.19 -11.68 7.40
N ASP A 119 -6.10 -12.60 7.77
CA ASP A 119 -7.37 -12.79 7.07
C ASP A 119 -8.27 -11.54 7.18
N LEU A 120 -8.35 -10.91 8.36
CA LEU A 120 -9.12 -9.66 8.55
C LEU A 120 -8.51 -8.47 7.79
N ALA A 121 -7.19 -8.35 7.74
CA ALA A 121 -6.54 -7.33 6.90
C ALA A 121 -6.87 -7.55 5.42
N HIS A 122 -6.91 -8.80 4.97
CA HIS A 122 -7.30 -9.13 3.60
C HIS A 122 -8.77 -8.78 3.32
N VAL A 123 -9.72 -9.12 4.24
CA VAL A 123 -11.13 -8.69 4.14
C VAL A 123 -11.22 -7.19 3.89
N ALA A 124 -10.56 -6.41 4.75
CA ALA A 124 -10.63 -4.96 4.70
C ALA A 124 -10.05 -4.39 3.39
N LEU A 125 -8.93 -4.94 2.92
CA LEU A 125 -8.33 -4.52 1.65
C LEU A 125 -9.23 -4.83 0.45
N MET A 126 -9.86 -6.02 0.42
CA MET A 126 -10.82 -6.37 -0.63
C MET A 126 -12.03 -5.42 -0.61
N ALA A 127 -12.59 -5.20 0.58
CA ALA A 127 -13.73 -4.30 0.73
C ALA A 127 -13.40 -2.85 0.33
N LEU A 128 -12.23 -2.32 0.71
CA LEU A 128 -11.79 -0.97 0.29
C LEU A 128 -11.60 -0.84 -1.23
N CYS A 129 -11.18 -1.91 -1.90
CA CYS A 129 -11.09 -1.90 -3.36
C CYS A 129 -12.49 -1.80 -4.01
N TYR A 130 -13.48 -2.52 -3.49
CA TYR A 130 -14.77 -2.69 -4.17
C TYR A 130 -15.90 -1.82 -3.65
N THR A 131 -15.86 -1.31 -2.40
CA THR A 131 -16.97 -0.53 -1.84
C THR A 131 -17.33 0.68 -2.69
N ASN A 132 -18.62 0.94 -2.83
CA ASN A 132 -19.21 2.12 -3.47
C ASN A 132 -19.95 3.02 -2.47
N ASP A 133 -19.66 2.85 -1.18
CA ASP A 133 -20.26 3.57 -0.07
C ASP A 133 -19.17 4.11 0.85
N ILE A 134 -19.25 5.41 1.20
CA ILE A 134 -18.21 6.08 1.97
C ILE A 134 -18.17 5.65 3.44
N PHE A 135 -19.34 5.34 4.02
CA PHE A 135 -19.42 4.90 5.42
C PHE A 135 -18.97 3.44 5.56
N THR A 136 -19.35 2.57 4.62
CA THR A 136 -18.82 1.21 4.53
C THR A 136 -17.30 1.21 4.37
N GLY A 137 -16.76 2.13 3.56
CA GLY A 137 -15.32 2.35 3.47
C GLY A 137 -14.69 2.72 4.81
N TYR A 138 -15.32 3.62 5.58
CA TYR A 138 -14.87 3.95 6.94
C TYR A 138 -14.82 2.72 7.86
N VAL A 139 -15.85 1.88 7.85
CA VAL A 139 -15.89 0.66 8.67
C VAL A 139 -14.70 -0.26 8.33
N PHE A 140 -14.41 -0.48 7.05
CA PHE A 140 -13.28 -1.34 6.65
C PHE A 140 -11.91 -0.67 6.87
N ILE A 141 -11.82 0.65 6.87
CA ILE A 141 -10.64 1.39 7.36
C ILE A 141 -10.37 1.05 8.83
N GLU A 142 -11.40 0.96 9.69
CA GLU A 142 -11.24 0.60 11.11
C GLU A 142 -10.86 -0.87 11.29
N VAL A 143 -11.48 -1.78 10.54
CA VAL A 143 -11.10 -3.20 10.56
C VAL A 143 -9.63 -3.36 10.16
N LEU A 144 -9.18 -2.67 9.10
CA LEU A 144 -7.78 -2.69 8.67
C LEU A 144 -6.83 -2.12 9.73
N THR A 145 -7.25 -1.08 10.44
CA THR A 145 -6.49 -0.45 11.54
C THR A 145 -6.27 -1.44 12.69
N ILE A 146 -7.36 -2.09 13.15
CA ILE A 146 -7.29 -3.05 14.26
C ILE A 146 -6.44 -4.26 13.86
N ALA A 147 -6.64 -4.81 12.68
CA ALA A 147 -5.85 -5.92 12.16
C ALA A 147 -4.36 -5.57 12.08
N SER A 148 -4.03 -4.38 11.56
CA SER A 148 -2.66 -3.88 11.46
C SER A 148 -2.00 -3.70 12.83
N CYS A 149 -2.72 -3.10 13.80
CA CYS A 149 -2.25 -2.91 15.16
C CYS A 149 -1.94 -4.27 15.83
N ALA A 150 -2.80 -5.26 15.65
CA ALA A 150 -2.60 -6.59 16.17
C ALA A 150 -1.39 -7.30 15.52
N LEU A 151 -1.18 -7.16 14.20
CA LEU A 151 -0.01 -7.68 13.50
C LEU A 151 1.31 -7.04 14.01
N LEU A 152 1.28 -5.80 14.50
CA LEU A 152 2.43 -5.13 15.12
C LEU A 152 2.69 -5.65 16.53
N SER A 153 1.63 -5.85 17.34
CA SER A 153 1.72 -6.20 18.76
C SER A 153 1.92 -7.69 19.03
N VAL A 154 1.92 -8.53 17.99
CA VAL A 154 1.97 -10.00 18.13
C VAL A 154 3.30 -10.48 18.73
N ARG A 155 4.41 -9.78 18.50
CA ARG A 155 5.71 -10.06 19.13
C ARG A 155 5.71 -9.67 20.62
N ARG A 156 6.27 -10.52 21.47
CA ARG A 156 6.50 -10.18 22.89
C ARG A 156 7.70 -9.25 23.02
N GLY A 157 7.46 -8.01 23.38
CA GLY A 157 8.50 -7.03 23.62
C GLY A 157 7.94 -5.65 23.94
N GLY A 158 8.48 -4.97 24.95
CA GLY A 158 8.02 -3.63 25.35
C GLY A 158 8.12 -2.62 24.22
N ARG A 159 9.15 -2.70 23.37
CA ARG A 159 9.30 -1.81 22.20
C ARG A 159 8.23 -2.03 21.15
N ALA A 160 7.83 -3.28 20.88
CA ALA A 160 6.78 -3.61 19.94
C ALA A 160 5.42 -3.08 20.44
N LEU A 161 5.16 -3.19 21.74
CA LEU A 161 3.92 -2.67 22.35
C LEU A 161 3.85 -1.14 22.27
N ILE A 162 4.94 -0.42 22.57
CA ILE A 162 5.02 1.03 22.45
C ILE A 162 4.81 1.47 20.98
N ALA A 163 5.45 0.80 20.03
CA ALA A 163 5.29 1.08 18.62
C ALA A 163 3.85 0.86 18.15
N SER A 164 3.21 -0.22 18.61
CA SER A 164 1.81 -0.53 18.34
C SER A 164 0.87 0.52 18.94
N ALA A 165 1.13 0.97 20.17
CA ALA A 165 0.33 2.04 20.81
C ALA A 165 0.46 3.39 20.06
N ARG A 166 1.68 3.77 19.65
CA ARG A 166 1.89 4.96 18.80
C ARG A 166 1.12 4.84 17.47
N TYR A 167 1.23 3.70 16.80
CA TYR A 167 0.48 3.46 15.57
C TYR A 167 -1.02 3.64 15.79
N MET A 168 -1.57 3.03 16.86
CA MET A 168 -2.99 3.11 17.18
C MET A 168 -3.45 4.55 17.41
N ILE A 169 -2.67 5.36 18.15
CA ILE A 169 -3.00 6.77 18.40
C ILE A 169 -3.11 7.56 17.09
N PHE A 170 -2.09 7.48 16.22
CA PHE A 170 -2.14 8.16 14.92
C PHE A 170 -3.26 7.63 14.03
N ALA A 171 -3.47 6.31 14.02
CA ALA A 171 -4.50 5.68 13.22
C ALA A 171 -5.91 6.10 13.67
N LEU A 172 -6.18 6.17 14.99
CA LEU A 172 -7.47 6.63 15.54
C LEU A 172 -7.70 8.13 15.26
N MET A 173 -6.66 8.97 15.37
CA MET A 173 -6.77 10.37 14.96
C MET A 173 -7.14 10.49 13.48
N GLY A 174 -6.49 9.72 12.62
CA GLY A 174 -6.81 9.69 11.18
C GLY A 174 -8.24 9.24 10.90
N SER A 175 -8.72 8.20 11.59
CA SER A 175 -10.10 7.72 11.50
C SER A 175 -11.12 8.76 11.94
N GLY A 176 -10.86 9.40 13.07
CA GLY A 176 -11.74 10.44 13.62
C GLY A 176 -11.89 11.61 12.65
N LEU A 177 -10.79 12.10 12.07
CA LEU A 177 -10.83 13.17 11.07
C LEU A 177 -11.60 12.73 9.81
N PHE A 178 -11.36 11.50 9.34
CA PHE A 178 -12.09 10.98 8.18
C PHE A 178 -13.59 10.89 8.46
N LEU A 179 -13.99 10.35 9.61
CA LEU A 179 -15.39 10.24 10.02
C LEU A 179 -16.08 11.61 10.14
N ILE A 180 -15.40 12.59 10.73
CA ILE A 180 -15.92 13.96 10.81
C ILE A 180 -16.15 14.51 9.39
N GLY A 181 -15.21 14.27 8.46
CA GLY A 181 -15.38 14.62 7.05
C GLY A 181 -16.61 13.96 6.42
N VAL A 182 -16.84 12.68 6.68
CA VAL A 182 -18.04 11.94 6.21
C VAL A 182 -19.32 12.55 6.80
N ILE A 183 -19.32 12.89 8.09
CA ILE A 183 -20.47 13.53 8.76
C ILE A 183 -20.79 14.88 8.10
N PHE A 184 -19.79 15.71 7.84
CA PHE A 184 -20.00 16.98 7.13
C PHE A 184 -20.56 16.77 5.72
N THR A 185 -20.03 15.80 4.97
CA THR A 185 -20.57 15.48 3.65
C THR A 185 -22.02 15.02 3.74
N TYR A 186 -22.32 14.10 4.66
CA TYR A 186 -23.67 13.58 4.84
C TYR A 186 -24.66 14.67 5.28
N SER A 187 -24.24 15.59 6.15
CA SER A 187 -25.11 16.67 6.66
C SER A 187 -25.59 17.64 5.55
N VAL A 188 -24.81 17.81 4.48
CA VAL A 188 -25.17 18.71 3.37
C VAL A 188 -25.73 17.99 2.16
N THR A 189 -25.48 16.68 1.99
CA THR A 189 -25.93 15.91 0.82
C THR A 189 -27.05 14.94 1.15
N GLY A 190 -27.10 14.39 2.38
CA GLY A 190 -28.02 13.32 2.77
C GLY A 190 -27.71 11.95 2.17
N HIS A 191 -26.55 11.78 1.50
CA HIS A 191 -26.18 10.57 0.78
C HIS A 191 -24.88 9.95 1.31
N LEU A 192 -24.68 8.62 1.09
CA LEU A 192 -23.48 7.88 1.44
C LEU A 192 -22.88 7.12 0.25
N LEU A 193 -23.69 6.80 -0.77
CA LEU A 193 -23.25 6.16 -2.01
C LEU A 193 -22.47 7.13 -2.90
N PHE A 194 -21.39 6.67 -3.50
CA PHE A 194 -20.50 7.49 -4.32
C PHE A 194 -21.18 8.22 -5.47
N PRO A 195 -22.01 7.58 -6.33
CA PRO A 195 -22.65 8.30 -7.45
C PRO A 195 -23.58 9.40 -6.99
N GLN A 196 -24.37 9.15 -5.92
CA GLN A 196 -25.30 10.14 -5.37
C GLN A 196 -24.54 11.30 -4.71
N LEU A 197 -23.45 10.99 -3.98
CA LEU A 197 -22.57 12.00 -3.40
C LEU A 197 -21.94 12.87 -4.48
N HIS A 198 -21.44 12.25 -5.55
CA HIS A 198 -20.81 12.97 -6.67
C HIS A 198 -21.75 14.00 -7.26
N THR A 199 -22.98 13.59 -7.62
CA THR A 199 -24.00 14.49 -8.19
C THR A 199 -24.36 15.61 -7.20
N ALA A 200 -24.67 15.27 -5.95
CA ALA A 200 -25.05 16.25 -4.94
C ALA A 200 -23.94 17.27 -4.64
N ILE A 201 -22.67 16.81 -4.58
CA ILE A 201 -21.53 17.71 -4.35
C ILE A 201 -21.30 18.63 -5.54
N ALA A 202 -21.44 18.14 -6.77
CA ALA A 202 -21.32 18.96 -7.99
C ALA A 202 -22.39 20.07 -8.01
N ASP A 203 -23.65 19.74 -7.68
CA ASP A 203 -24.77 20.70 -7.62
C ASP A 203 -24.55 21.73 -6.50
N LEU A 204 -24.15 21.29 -5.29
CA LEU A 204 -23.84 22.19 -4.18
C LEU A 204 -22.66 23.12 -4.49
N TRP A 205 -21.65 22.62 -5.19
CA TRP A 205 -20.50 23.43 -5.60
C TRP A 205 -20.88 24.47 -6.65
N ALA A 206 -21.69 24.08 -7.64
CA ALA A 206 -22.16 24.97 -8.69
C ALA A 206 -23.06 26.09 -8.14
N SER A 207 -23.96 25.78 -7.18
CA SER A 207 -24.82 26.77 -6.52
C SER A 207 -24.07 27.76 -5.65
N GLY A 208 -22.82 27.44 -5.25
CA GLY A 208 -21.98 28.31 -4.42
C GLY A 208 -22.32 28.35 -2.92
N GLY A 209 -23.43 27.74 -2.50
CA GLY A 209 -23.98 27.84 -1.15
C GLY A 209 -23.20 27.07 -0.06
N HIS A 210 -22.51 25.98 -0.43
CA HIS A 210 -21.88 25.07 0.54
C HIS A 210 -20.39 24.79 0.26
N ARG A 211 -19.70 25.66 -0.48
CA ARG A 211 -18.29 25.49 -0.84
C ARG A 211 -17.37 25.28 0.33
N PHE A 212 -17.60 26.04 1.43
CA PHE A 212 -16.82 25.87 2.65
C PHE A 212 -17.00 24.47 3.26
N SER A 213 -18.24 23.99 3.38
CA SER A 213 -18.54 22.67 3.95
C SER A 213 -17.93 21.54 3.13
N VAL A 214 -18.02 21.62 1.79
CA VAL A 214 -17.41 20.64 0.87
C VAL A 214 -15.88 20.68 0.98
N THR A 215 -15.25 21.87 1.02
CA THR A 215 -13.80 22.01 1.15
C THR A 215 -13.32 21.47 2.50
N MET A 216 -14.02 21.79 3.59
CA MET A 216 -13.68 21.31 4.93
C MET A 216 -13.80 19.80 5.03
N SER A 217 -14.90 19.24 4.51
CA SER A 217 -15.12 17.79 4.46
C SER A 217 -14.00 17.07 3.71
N LEU A 218 -13.68 17.52 2.50
CA LEU A 218 -12.59 16.95 1.70
C LEU A 218 -11.23 17.09 2.42
N GLY A 219 -10.96 18.25 3.04
CA GLY A 219 -9.74 18.49 3.81
C GLY A 219 -9.59 17.51 4.97
N LEU A 220 -10.66 17.29 5.74
CA LEU A 220 -10.68 16.36 6.88
C LEU A 220 -10.51 14.90 6.42
N MET A 221 -11.22 14.48 5.37
CA MET A 221 -11.08 13.13 4.82
C MET A 221 -9.67 12.87 4.27
N THR A 222 -9.13 13.84 3.55
CA THR A 222 -7.77 13.77 2.99
C THR A 222 -6.72 13.73 4.09
N ALA A 223 -6.82 14.60 5.10
CA ALA A 223 -5.91 14.61 6.25
C ALA A 223 -5.99 13.28 7.02
N GLY A 224 -7.18 12.75 7.27
CA GLY A 224 -7.39 11.49 7.96
C GLY A 224 -6.70 10.31 7.28
N LEU A 225 -6.90 10.14 5.97
CA LEU A 225 -6.28 9.08 5.19
C LEU A 225 -4.76 9.30 4.99
N SER A 226 -4.32 10.56 4.93
CA SER A 226 -2.90 10.92 4.88
C SER A 226 -2.16 10.52 6.16
N ILE A 227 -2.75 10.74 7.34
CA ILE A 227 -2.20 10.28 8.63
C ILE A 227 -2.05 8.75 8.62
N LYS A 228 -3.09 8.02 8.21
CA LYS A 228 -3.11 6.55 8.18
C LYS A 228 -2.10 5.96 7.20
N SER A 229 -1.91 6.58 6.06
CA SER A 229 -0.93 6.13 5.05
C SER A 229 0.50 6.54 5.38
N GLY A 230 0.71 7.48 6.31
CA GLY A 230 2.03 7.96 6.74
C GLY A 230 2.61 9.05 5.83
N LEU A 231 1.78 9.97 5.33
CA LEU A 231 2.26 11.16 4.64
C LEU A 231 2.97 12.11 5.62
N PHE A 232 3.99 12.82 5.15
CA PHE A 232 4.59 13.94 5.88
C PHE A 232 3.54 15.00 6.26
N PRO A 233 3.56 15.56 7.48
CA PRO A 233 4.54 15.34 8.55
C PRO A 233 4.24 14.13 9.46
N PHE A 234 3.19 13.38 9.25
CA PHE A 234 2.70 12.32 10.14
C PHE A 234 3.40 10.96 9.97
N HIS A 235 4.50 10.88 9.22
CA HIS A 235 5.21 9.63 8.88
C HIS A 235 6.09 9.06 10.02
N LEU A 236 6.30 9.79 11.10
CA LEU A 236 7.28 9.44 12.16
C LEU A 236 6.94 8.17 12.95
N TRP A 237 5.70 7.67 12.87
CA TRP A 237 5.34 6.39 13.47
C TRP A 237 5.85 5.16 12.68
N MET A 238 6.12 5.30 11.36
CA MET A 238 6.46 4.19 10.47
C MET A 238 7.76 3.47 10.85
N PRO A 239 8.88 4.14 11.18
CA PRO A 239 10.13 3.47 11.49
C PRO A 239 10.05 2.59 12.74
N ASP A 240 9.36 3.07 13.77
CA ASP A 240 9.17 2.33 15.01
C ASP A 240 8.30 1.09 14.76
N THR A 241 7.19 1.23 13.99
CA THR A 241 6.25 0.15 13.75
C THR A 241 6.83 -0.91 12.81
N TYR A 242 7.34 -0.51 11.64
CA TYR A 242 7.87 -1.47 10.66
C TYR A 242 9.18 -2.12 11.15
N GLY A 243 9.96 -1.41 11.98
CA GLY A 243 11.19 -1.95 12.56
C GLY A 243 10.95 -2.99 13.67
N GLN A 244 9.79 -3.01 14.33
CA GLN A 244 9.45 -3.92 15.43
C GLN A 244 8.54 -5.07 15.01
N ALA A 245 7.83 -4.97 13.90
CA ALA A 245 6.97 -6.02 13.37
C ALA A 245 7.77 -7.24 12.87
N THR A 246 7.09 -8.36 12.61
CA THR A 246 7.72 -9.47 11.87
C THR A 246 8.01 -9.01 10.43
N PRO A 247 9.04 -9.54 9.75
CA PRO A 247 9.36 -9.12 8.38
C PRO A 247 8.17 -9.25 7.41
N ALA A 248 7.36 -10.31 7.56
CA ALA A 248 6.14 -10.47 6.80
C ALA A 248 5.12 -9.37 7.10
N SER A 249 4.88 -9.05 8.39
CA SER A 249 3.99 -7.96 8.78
C SER A 249 4.50 -6.61 8.27
N SER A 250 5.81 -6.33 8.36
CA SER A 250 6.41 -5.10 7.82
C SER A 250 6.21 -5.00 6.31
N GLY A 251 6.37 -6.11 5.60
CA GLY A 251 6.10 -6.21 4.17
C GLY A 251 4.62 -5.93 3.82
N ILE A 252 3.68 -6.53 4.57
CA ILE A 252 2.24 -6.32 4.38
C ILE A 252 1.86 -4.88 4.70
N LEU A 253 2.27 -4.35 5.84
CA LEU A 253 1.93 -2.98 6.26
C LEU A 253 2.48 -1.93 5.30
N SER A 254 3.75 -2.04 4.94
CA SER A 254 4.40 -1.12 4.00
C SER A 254 3.97 -1.36 2.55
N GLY A 255 3.82 -2.62 2.13
CA GLY A 255 3.50 -3.00 0.76
C GLY A 255 2.05 -2.72 0.37
N VAL A 256 1.08 -3.07 1.23
CA VAL A 256 -0.34 -3.07 0.84
C VAL A 256 -1.25 -2.27 1.77
N VAL A 257 -1.10 -2.32 3.10
CA VAL A 257 -2.00 -1.63 4.03
C VAL A 257 -2.04 -0.12 3.77
N SER A 258 -0.88 0.53 3.71
CA SER A 258 -0.80 1.97 3.40
C SER A 258 -1.42 2.31 2.04
N LYS A 259 -1.36 1.39 1.06
CA LYS A 259 -1.98 1.56 -0.27
C LYS A 259 -3.48 1.36 -0.24
N GLY A 260 -4.00 0.49 0.61
CA GLY A 260 -5.43 0.37 0.83
C GLY A 260 -6.07 1.71 1.20
N TYR A 261 -5.47 2.45 2.14
CA TYR A 261 -5.92 3.81 2.49
C TYR A 261 -5.77 4.80 1.33
N ILE A 262 -4.68 4.72 0.57
CA ILE A 262 -4.45 5.61 -0.59
C ILE A 262 -5.42 5.30 -1.72
N VAL A 263 -5.68 4.04 -2.03
CA VAL A 263 -6.66 3.62 -3.05
C VAL A 263 -8.05 4.13 -2.69
N PHE A 264 -8.42 4.04 -1.42
CA PHE A 264 -9.68 4.59 -0.97
C PHE A 264 -9.72 6.13 -1.06
N LEU A 265 -8.61 6.82 -0.78
CA LEU A 265 -8.51 8.27 -1.02
C LEU A 265 -8.66 8.63 -2.50
N ILE A 266 -8.08 7.83 -3.40
CA ILE A 266 -8.26 8.01 -4.86
C ILE A 266 -9.74 7.90 -5.22
N LYS A 267 -10.46 6.89 -4.68
CA LYS A 267 -11.92 6.77 -4.88
C LYS A 267 -12.68 8.00 -4.37
N VAL A 268 -12.35 8.48 -3.17
CA VAL A 268 -12.97 9.70 -2.61
C VAL A 268 -12.73 10.91 -3.52
N ILE A 269 -11.50 11.13 -3.99
CA ILE A 269 -11.17 12.28 -4.84
C ILE A 269 -11.87 12.19 -6.20
N TYR A 270 -11.83 11.03 -6.87
CA TYR A 270 -12.30 10.92 -8.25
C TYR A 270 -13.77 10.52 -8.38
N GLN A 271 -14.29 9.67 -7.48
CA GLN A 271 -15.66 9.12 -7.56
C GLN A 271 -16.67 9.84 -6.65
N VAL A 272 -16.20 10.50 -5.58
CA VAL A 272 -17.09 11.22 -4.66
C VAL A 272 -17.06 12.72 -4.93
N ILE A 273 -15.87 13.32 -4.90
CA ILE A 273 -15.70 14.78 -5.00
C ILE A 273 -15.69 15.25 -6.46
N GLY A 274 -15.05 14.50 -7.34
CA GLY A 274 -14.77 14.90 -8.72
C GLY A 274 -13.54 15.79 -8.84
N ILE A 275 -12.81 15.63 -9.95
CA ILE A 275 -11.50 16.28 -10.16
C ILE A 275 -11.61 17.81 -10.25
N ASP A 276 -12.72 18.33 -10.82
CA ASP A 276 -12.93 19.76 -10.98
C ASP A 276 -13.14 20.47 -9.65
N VAL A 277 -13.97 19.89 -8.78
CA VAL A 277 -14.19 20.38 -7.41
C VAL A 277 -12.90 20.27 -6.60
N PHE A 278 -12.20 19.13 -6.68
CA PHE A 278 -10.91 18.92 -6.03
C PHE A 278 -9.89 19.99 -6.41
N ALA A 279 -9.75 20.30 -7.70
CA ALA A 279 -8.85 21.35 -8.20
C ALA A 279 -9.23 22.74 -7.64
N ALA A 280 -10.52 23.05 -7.57
CA ALA A 280 -11.02 24.33 -7.12
C ALA A 280 -10.89 24.56 -5.61
N THR A 281 -10.79 23.49 -4.76
CA THR A 281 -10.66 23.61 -3.30
C THR A 281 -9.26 24.04 -2.83
N GLY A 282 -8.25 23.98 -3.70
CA GLY A 282 -6.84 24.23 -3.32
C GLY A 282 -6.16 23.10 -2.55
N ILE A 283 -6.89 22.06 -2.09
CA ILE A 283 -6.35 20.89 -1.37
C ILE A 283 -5.35 20.12 -2.25
N GLN A 284 -5.58 20.13 -3.56
CA GLN A 284 -4.65 19.61 -4.57
C GLN A 284 -3.22 20.16 -4.38
N THR A 285 -3.09 21.48 -4.18
CA THR A 285 -1.77 22.11 -3.97
C THR A 285 -1.16 21.71 -2.62
N VAL A 286 -1.98 21.56 -1.58
CA VAL A 286 -1.54 21.09 -0.27
C VAL A 286 -0.97 19.67 -0.36
N LEU A 287 -1.65 18.75 -1.07
CA LEU A 287 -1.16 17.39 -1.30
C LEU A 287 0.16 17.37 -2.08
N LEU A 288 0.28 18.22 -3.11
CA LEU A 288 1.53 18.36 -3.88
C LEU A 288 2.69 18.74 -2.96
N LEU A 289 2.52 19.77 -2.14
CA LEU A 289 3.58 20.28 -1.27
C LEU A 289 3.94 19.30 -0.14
N PHE A 290 2.95 18.68 0.50
CA PHE A 290 3.20 17.66 1.51
C PHE A 290 3.78 16.37 0.90
N GLY A 291 3.41 16.01 -0.33
CA GLY A 291 4.03 14.93 -1.08
C GLY A 291 5.52 15.20 -1.33
N ILE A 292 5.87 16.38 -1.82
CA ILE A 292 7.27 16.83 -2.02
C ILE A 292 8.02 16.83 -0.68
N GLY A 293 7.41 17.41 0.38
CA GLY A 293 7.97 17.39 1.73
C GLY A 293 8.25 15.96 2.24
N GLY A 294 7.33 15.02 1.98
CA GLY A 294 7.47 13.61 2.33
C GLY A 294 8.61 12.92 1.57
N MET A 295 8.76 13.20 0.27
CA MET A 295 9.88 12.69 -0.54
C MET A 295 11.23 13.10 0.05
N ILE A 296 11.38 14.35 0.43
CA ILE A 296 12.64 14.90 0.94
C ILE A 296 12.88 14.47 2.38
N ALA A 297 11.90 14.68 3.27
CA ALA A 297 12.02 14.36 4.69
C ALA A 297 12.23 12.86 4.92
N GLY A 298 11.48 12.00 4.22
CA GLY A 298 11.65 10.56 4.30
C GLY A 298 13.02 10.09 3.81
N SER A 299 13.52 10.64 2.70
CA SER A 299 14.85 10.31 2.16
C SER A 299 15.98 10.81 3.06
N VAL A 300 15.90 12.03 3.59
CA VAL A 300 16.89 12.57 4.55
C VAL A 300 16.89 11.73 5.82
N SER A 301 15.72 11.39 6.37
CA SER A 301 15.63 10.52 7.57
C SER A 301 16.21 9.11 7.30
N ALA A 302 16.06 8.58 6.08
CA ALA A 302 16.67 7.30 5.69
C ALA A 302 18.20 7.35 5.68
N ILE A 303 18.82 8.47 5.26
CA ILE A 303 20.28 8.66 5.29
C ILE A 303 20.82 8.62 6.72
N PHE A 304 20.11 9.24 7.67
CA PHE A 304 20.54 9.28 9.08
C PHE A 304 20.12 8.05 9.90
N ALA A 305 19.41 7.11 9.29
CA ALA A 305 19.00 5.87 9.96
C ALA A 305 20.21 5.02 10.31
N ARG A 306 20.26 4.53 11.56
CA ARG A 306 21.35 3.69 12.07
C ARG A 306 21.10 2.19 11.92
N ARG A 307 19.90 1.78 11.53
CA ARG A 307 19.47 0.39 11.39
C ARG A 307 18.88 0.17 10.01
N LEU A 308 19.15 -0.97 9.40
CA LEU A 308 18.66 -1.32 8.08
C LEU A 308 17.13 -1.25 7.98
N THR A 309 16.41 -1.84 8.94
CA THR A 309 14.94 -1.84 8.94
C THR A 309 14.34 -0.43 9.08
N THR A 310 14.99 0.44 9.87
CA THR A 310 14.61 1.85 10.04
C THR A 310 14.81 2.63 8.73
N MET A 311 15.94 2.42 8.04
CA MET A 311 16.21 3.01 6.73
C MET A 311 15.15 2.59 5.69
N ILE A 312 14.81 1.28 5.61
CA ILE A 312 13.77 0.77 4.73
C ILE A 312 12.41 1.41 5.07
N ALA A 313 12.10 1.61 6.34
CA ALA A 313 10.85 2.22 6.78
C ALA A 313 10.76 3.70 6.39
N PHE A 314 11.79 4.52 6.62
CA PHE A 314 11.82 5.91 6.18
C PHE A 314 11.77 6.04 4.65
N SER A 315 12.43 5.14 3.93
CA SER A 315 12.31 5.12 2.47
C SER A 315 10.88 4.77 2.00
N SER A 316 10.04 4.10 2.84
CA SER A 316 8.61 3.93 2.54
C SER A 316 7.85 5.26 2.64
N ALA A 317 8.14 6.09 3.65
CA ALA A 317 7.57 7.42 3.78
C ALA A 317 7.90 8.30 2.56
N ALA A 318 9.15 8.25 2.09
CA ALA A 318 9.55 8.95 0.86
C ALA A 318 8.71 8.51 -0.36
N GLN A 319 8.49 7.22 -0.54
CA GLN A 319 7.70 6.70 -1.68
C GLN A 319 6.19 7.02 -1.56
N ILE A 320 5.65 7.11 -0.37
CA ILE A 320 4.31 7.64 -0.14
C ILE A 320 4.26 9.11 -0.56
N GLY A 321 5.32 9.87 -0.29
CA GLY A 321 5.47 11.25 -0.80
C GLY A 321 5.34 11.34 -2.33
N TYR A 322 5.94 10.42 -3.10
CA TYR A 322 5.77 10.38 -4.57
C TYR A 322 4.31 10.19 -4.97
N ILE A 323 3.57 9.31 -4.28
CA ILE A 323 2.15 9.05 -4.56
C ILE A 323 1.32 10.33 -4.32
N TYR A 324 1.50 10.96 -3.17
CA TYR A 324 0.74 12.18 -2.82
C TYR A 324 1.14 13.40 -3.67
N MET A 325 2.41 13.52 -4.04
CA MET A 325 2.84 14.50 -5.05
C MET A 325 2.08 14.29 -6.36
N GLY A 326 2.01 13.03 -6.83
CA GLY A 326 1.27 12.69 -8.05
C GLY A 326 -0.23 12.98 -7.96
N LEU A 327 -0.89 12.67 -6.83
CA LEU A 327 -2.29 13.04 -6.59
C LEU A 327 -2.47 14.56 -6.60
N GLY A 328 -1.53 15.30 -6.00
CA GLY A 328 -1.51 16.76 -5.99
C GLY A 328 -1.24 17.41 -7.35
N MET A 329 -0.76 16.67 -8.35
CA MET A 329 -0.66 17.14 -9.74
C MET A 329 -2.04 17.23 -10.41
N GLY A 330 -3.01 16.38 -10.03
CA GLY A 330 -4.41 16.45 -10.45
C GLY A 330 -4.65 16.23 -11.94
N THR A 331 -3.79 15.49 -12.63
CA THR A 331 -3.96 15.14 -14.05
C THR A 331 -4.15 13.63 -14.22
N GLN A 332 -4.85 13.20 -15.26
CA GLN A 332 -4.99 11.76 -15.56
C GLN A 332 -3.65 11.08 -15.79
N ALA A 333 -2.70 11.75 -16.45
CA ALA A 333 -1.34 11.24 -16.64
C ALA A 333 -0.61 11.03 -15.30
N ALA A 334 -0.79 11.95 -14.35
CA ALA A 334 -0.23 11.81 -13.01
C ALA A 334 -0.91 10.68 -12.22
N LEU A 335 -2.22 10.48 -12.36
CA LEU A 335 -2.93 9.38 -11.72
C LEU A 335 -2.43 8.02 -12.24
N ALA A 336 -2.18 7.89 -13.54
CA ALA A 336 -1.57 6.68 -14.11
C ALA A 336 -0.18 6.41 -13.49
N ALA A 337 0.64 7.46 -13.33
CA ALA A 337 1.94 7.35 -12.67
C ALA A 337 1.80 6.98 -11.18
N VAL A 338 0.78 7.50 -10.49
CA VAL A 338 0.43 7.13 -9.09
C VAL A 338 0.08 5.65 -8.99
N LEU A 339 -0.78 5.12 -9.86
CA LEU A 339 -1.13 3.70 -9.89
C LEU A 339 0.09 2.82 -10.13
N PHE A 340 0.95 3.23 -11.06
CA PHE A 340 2.22 2.53 -11.30
C PHE A 340 3.15 2.58 -10.09
N GLN A 341 3.23 3.72 -9.40
CA GLN A 341 4.01 3.88 -8.17
C GLN A 341 3.48 2.96 -7.05
N ILE A 342 2.16 2.81 -6.93
CA ILE A 342 1.54 1.86 -6.00
C ILE A 342 2.01 0.44 -6.29
N VAL A 343 1.99 -0.01 -7.55
CA VAL A 343 2.45 -1.35 -7.96
C VAL A 343 3.93 -1.54 -7.66
N SER A 344 4.77 -0.62 -8.14
CA SER A 344 6.23 -0.69 -7.94
C SER A 344 6.60 -0.77 -6.46
N HIS A 345 5.98 0.08 -5.65
CA HIS A 345 6.24 0.13 -4.21
C HIS A 345 5.67 -1.11 -3.48
N ALA A 346 4.49 -1.62 -3.88
CA ALA A 346 3.89 -2.83 -3.31
C ALA A 346 4.74 -4.09 -3.55
N LEU A 347 5.47 -4.17 -4.66
CA LEU A 347 6.40 -5.26 -4.96
C LEU A 347 7.75 -5.07 -4.26
N THR A 348 8.30 -3.85 -4.27
CA THR A 348 9.68 -3.61 -3.85
C THR A 348 9.84 -3.60 -2.33
N LYS A 349 8.87 -3.06 -1.57
CA LYS A 349 9.02 -2.96 -0.10
C LYS A 349 9.00 -4.29 0.63
N PRO A 350 8.06 -5.20 0.35
CA PRO A 350 8.14 -6.53 0.93
C PRO A 350 9.45 -7.25 0.61
N MET A 351 9.92 -7.12 -0.63
CA MET A 351 11.20 -7.67 -1.06
C MET A 351 12.36 -7.18 -0.18
N LEU A 352 12.43 -5.87 0.09
CA LEU A 352 13.46 -5.26 0.94
C LEU A 352 13.33 -5.67 2.42
N PHE A 353 12.10 -5.73 2.98
CA PHE A 353 11.90 -6.14 4.37
C PHE A 353 12.22 -7.61 4.60
N LEU A 354 11.83 -8.49 3.68
CA LEU A 354 12.11 -9.92 3.79
C LEU A 354 13.61 -10.21 3.62
N SER A 355 14.21 -9.72 2.54
CA SER A 355 15.65 -9.95 2.28
C SER A 355 16.54 -9.24 3.31
N GLY A 356 16.17 -8.01 3.70
CA GLY A 356 16.89 -7.29 4.75
C GLY A 356 16.88 -8.02 6.11
N ALA A 357 15.74 -8.63 6.47
CA ALA A 357 15.67 -9.47 7.66
C ALA A 357 16.59 -10.70 7.54
N ASP A 358 16.71 -11.26 6.35
CA ASP A 358 17.55 -12.41 6.09
C ASP A 358 19.04 -12.06 6.22
N LEU A 359 19.45 -10.90 5.68
CA LEU A 359 20.80 -10.37 5.85
C LEU A 359 21.12 -10.07 7.31
N VAL A 360 20.15 -9.53 8.06
CA VAL A 360 20.28 -9.34 9.51
C VAL A 360 20.50 -10.67 10.23
N ALA A 361 19.81 -11.75 9.85
CA ALA A 361 20.03 -13.05 10.46
C ALA A 361 21.40 -13.66 10.10
N ALA A 362 21.83 -13.48 8.86
CA ALA A 362 23.18 -13.90 8.44
C ALA A 362 24.29 -13.11 9.15
N SER A 363 23.95 -11.98 9.79
CA SER A 363 24.85 -11.15 10.60
C SER A 363 24.61 -11.28 12.10
N GLY A 364 24.18 -12.46 12.58
CA GLY A 364 23.97 -12.72 14.00
C GLY A 364 22.79 -11.98 14.64
N GLY A 365 21.88 -11.42 13.84
CA GLY A 365 20.70 -10.68 14.32
C GLY A 365 20.93 -9.18 14.54
N HIS A 366 22.13 -8.68 14.26
CA HIS A 366 22.48 -7.27 14.36
C HIS A 366 21.95 -6.48 13.14
N GLN A 367 21.37 -5.31 13.40
CA GLN A 367 20.75 -4.47 12.36
C GLN A 367 21.58 -3.24 11.97
N ASP A 368 22.66 -2.97 12.68
CA ASP A 368 23.57 -1.87 12.43
C ASP A 368 24.40 -2.12 11.16
N PHE A 369 24.75 -1.07 10.45
CA PHE A 369 25.46 -1.18 9.18
C PHE A 369 26.85 -1.80 9.30
N ASN A 370 27.54 -1.60 10.43
CA ASN A 370 28.87 -2.21 10.63
C ASN A 370 28.80 -3.74 10.67
N SER A 371 27.82 -4.29 11.38
CA SER A 371 27.60 -5.74 11.48
C SER A 371 27.07 -6.36 10.19
N LEU A 372 26.42 -5.55 9.34
CA LEU A 372 25.89 -5.97 8.03
C LEU A 372 26.95 -5.99 6.92
N ARG A 373 28.17 -5.53 7.19
CA ARG A 373 29.25 -5.59 6.21
C ARG A 373 29.45 -7.03 5.75
N ALA A 374 29.62 -7.23 4.45
CA ALA A 374 29.76 -8.54 3.81
C ALA A 374 28.58 -9.53 3.99
N ALA A 375 27.42 -9.07 4.50
CA ALA A 375 26.27 -9.95 4.75
C ALA A 375 25.75 -10.63 3.47
N ALA A 376 25.92 -10.00 2.30
CA ALA A 376 25.53 -10.57 1.02
C ALA A 376 26.44 -11.76 0.62
N HIS A 377 27.67 -11.83 1.08
CA HIS A 377 28.52 -13.01 0.88
C HIS A 377 28.10 -14.17 1.79
N ARG A 378 27.57 -13.88 3.00
CA ARG A 378 27.04 -14.90 3.92
C ARG A 378 25.69 -15.47 3.45
N ASP A 379 24.80 -14.64 2.88
CA ASP A 379 23.55 -15.05 2.22
C ASP A 379 23.43 -14.38 0.84
N PRO A 380 24.01 -14.96 -0.22
CA PRO A 380 24.03 -14.34 -1.55
C PRO A 380 22.64 -14.17 -2.15
N THR A 381 21.70 -15.09 -1.86
CA THR A 381 20.33 -14.97 -2.35
C THR A 381 19.62 -13.75 -1.77
N ALA A 382 19.71 -13.56 -0.45
CA ALA A 382 19.14 -12.37 0.20
C ALA A 382 19.85 -11.10 -0.28
N GLY A 383 21.18 -11.15 -0.47
CA GLY A 383 21.97 -10.06 -1.04
C GLY A 383 21.51 -9.65 -2.44
N CYS A 384 21.31 -10.61 -3.35
CA CYS A 384 20.80 -10.33 -4.70
C CYS A 384 19.37 -9.75 -4.66
N VAL A 385 18.46 -10.35 -3.90
CA VAL A 385 17.09 -9.87 -3.75
C VAL A 385 17.06 -8.44 -3.20
N PHE A 386 17.86 -8.15 -2.16
CA PHE A 386 17.99 -6.80 -1.60
C PHE A 386 18.54 -5.80 -2.62
N THR A 387 19.59 -6.19 -3.36
CA THR A 387 20.24 -5.36 -4.38
C THR A 387 19.25 -4.96 -5.47
N VAL A 388 18.47 -5.91 -6.01
CA VAL A 388 17.43 -5.61 -7.00
C VAL A 388 16.38 -4.64 -6.43
N GLY A 389 15.96 -4.85 -5.18
CA GLY A 389 15.05 -3.94 -4.48
C GLY A 389 15.61 -2.53 -4.33
N ALA A 390 16.86 -2.42 -3.93
CA ALA A 390 17.58 -1.17 -3.78
C ALA A 390 17.70 -0.42 -5.13
N LEU A 391 18.11 -1.10 -6.18
CA LEU A 391 18.22 -0.53 -7.54
C LEU A 391 16.87 -0.08 -8.08
N SER A 392 15.81 -0.85 -7.82
CA SER A 392 14.44 -0.45 -8.15
C SER A 392 14.02 0.82 -7.41
N MET A 393 14.33 0.94 -6.12
CA MET A 393 14.02 2.16 -5.33
C MET A 393 14.81 3.39 -5.79
N VAL A 394 16.05 3.21 -6.20
CA VAL A 394 16.87 4.26 -6.84
C VAL A 394 16.22 4.68 -8.16
N GLY A 395 15.61 3.75 -8.88
CA GLY A 395 15.00 4.00 -10.19
C GLY A 395 15.98 3.76 -11.32
N ILE A 396 16.71 2.64 -11.29
CA ILE A 396 17.52 2.20 -12.42
C ILE A 396 16.58 1.66 -13.52
N PRO A 397 16.80 2.01 -14.80
CA PRO A 397 16.06 1.42 -15.93
C PRO A 397 16.05 -0.11 -15.85
N ILE A 398 15.00 -0.76 -16.41
CA ILE A 398 14.67 -2.19 -16.33
C ILE A 398 13.79 -2.52 -15.10
N PHE A 399 13.98 -1.86 -13.95
CA PHE A 399 13.19 -2.13 -12.75
C PHE A 399 11.92 -1.28 -12.68
N ALA A 400 10.90 -1.83 -11.99
CA ALA A 400 9.59 -1.18 -11.85
C ALA A 400 9.66 0.25 -11.26
N GLY A 401 10.66 0.56 -10.42
CA GLY A 401 10.78 1.86 -9.75
C GLY A 401 11.21 3.03 -10.64
N PHE A 402 11.75 2.75 -11.84
CA PHE A 402 12.12 3.79 -12.81
C PHE A 402 10.90 4.40 -13.49
N ILE A 403 9.97 3.55 -13.88
CA ILE A 403 8.83 3.91 -14.74
C ILE A 403 7.95 5.04 -14.14
N PRO A 404 7.49 4.97 -12.89
CA PRO A 404 6.65 6.06 -12.35
C PRO A 404 7.39 7.39 -12.26
N LYS A 405 8.71 7.38 -12.01
CA LYS A 405 9.50 8.62 -12.00
C LYS A 405 9.50 9.31 -13.37
N LEU A 406 9.66 8.51 -14.44
CA LEU A 406 9.60 8.99 -15.81
C LEU A 406 8.21 9.58 -16.13
N TYR A 407 7.13 8.87 -15.76
CA TYR A 407 5.78 9.33 -16.01
C TYR A 407 5.38 10.53 -15.16
N PHE A 408 5.84 10.65 -13.90
CA PHE A 408 5.68 11.88 -13.11
C PHE A 408 6.39 13.07 -13.75
N ALA A 409 7.62 12.87 -14.23
CA ALA A 409 8.34 13.92 -14.93
C ALA A 409 7.59 14.34 -16.22
N ALA A 410 7.13 13.39 -17.02
CA ALA A 410 6.34 13.66 -18.22
C ALA A 410 5.02 14.37 -17.91
N ALA A 411 4.29 13.94 -16.86
CA ALA A 411 3.03 14.55 -16.45
C ALA A 411 3.19 15.97 -15.87
N ALA A 412 4.38 16.34 -15.42
CA ALA A 412 4.65 17.66 -14.83
C ALA A 412 4.78 18.78 -15.87
N PHE A 413 5.05 18.45 -17.14
CA PHE A 413 5.17 19.49 -18.17
C PHE A 413 3.85 20.25 -18.35
N HIS A 414 3.96 21.55 -18.55
CA HIS A 414 2.83 22.49 -18.73
C HIS A 414 2.02 22.82 -17.45
N MET A 415 2.56 22.54 -16.25
CA MET A 415 1.91 22.89 -14.98
C MET A 415 2.37 24.23 -14.38
N GLY A 416 3.02 25.10 -15.16
CA GLY A 416 3.55 26.38 -14.69
C GLY A 416 4.63 26.20 -13.61
N TRP A 417 4.54 26.90 -12.48
CA TRP A 417 5.51 26.79 -11.39
C TRP A 417 5.62 25.39 -10.79
N ARG A 418 4.52 24.59 -10.81
CA ARG A 418 4.47 23.23 -10.31
C ARG A 418 5.40 22.30 -11.10
N THR A 419 5.63 22.56 -12.39
CA THR A 419 6.59 21.81 -13.22
C THR A 419 7.96 21.76 -12.56
N TRP A 420 8.51 22.92 -12.23
CA TRP A 420 9.84 23.01 -11.62
C TRP A 420 9.88 22.41 -10.22
N ALA A 421 8.84 22.63 -9.41
CA ALA A 421 8.74 22.04 -8.08
C ALA A 421 8.76 20.49 -8.13
N VAL A 422 8.02 19.88 -9.04
CA VAL A 422 7.98 18.43 -9.23
C VAL A 422 9.31 17.90 -9.77
N LEU A 423 9.87 18.50 -10.82
CA LEU A 423 11.11 18.04 -11.43
C LEU A 423 12.30 18.15 -10.46
N LEU A 424 12.41 19.25 -9.72
CA LEU A 424 13.44 19.41 -8.69
C LEU A 424 13.27 18.41 -7.55
N ALA A 425 12.03 18.18 -7.09
CA ALA A 425 11.76 17.18 -6.05
C ALA A 425 12.11 15.76 -6.51
N LEU A 426 11.77 15.39 -7.75
CA LEU A 426 12.11 14.10 -8.35
C LEU A 426 13.63 13.92 -8.44
N ALA A 427 14.36 14.92 -8.93
CA ALA A 427 15.82 14.88 -9.05
C ALA A 427 16.49 14.77 -7.67
N LEU A 428 16.11 15.64 -6.73
CA LEU A 428 16.65 15.64 -5.37
C LEU A 428 16.36 14.33 -4.63
N SER A 429 15.10 13.87 -4.62
CA SER A 429 14.74 12.63 -3.95
C SER A 429 15.41 11.42 -4.59
N THR A 430 15.59 11.40 -5.91
CA THR A 430 16.32 10.31 -6.58
C THR A 430 17.79 10.31 -6.16
N LEU A 431 18.44 11.46 -6.11
CA LEU A 431 19.82 11.60 -5.62
C LEU A 431 19.95 11.10 -4.17
N LEU A 432 19.04 11.52 -3.30
CA LEU A 432 19.02 11.06 -1.91
C LEU A 432 18.83 9.54 -1.82
N ASN A 433 17.94 8.95 -2.65
CA ASN A 433 17.73 7.50 -2.70
C ASN A 433 19.02 6.75 -3.11
N VAL A 434 19.79 7.30 -4.06
CA VAL A 434 21.10 6.73 -4.43
C VAL A 434 22.02 6.70 -3.22
N LEU A 435 22.12 7.80 -2.46
CA LEU A 435 23.04 7.90 -1.33
C LEU A 435 22.86 6.78 -0.30
N TYR A 436 21.66 6.49 0.13
CA TYR A 436 21.49 5.48 1.18
C TYR A 436 21.31 4.06 0.65
N PHE A 437 20.66 3.83 -0.50
CA PHE A 437 20.51 2.47 -1.03
C PHE A 437 21.78 1.95 -1.69
N LEU A 438 22.47 2.78 -2.50
CA LEU A 438 23.70 2.34 -3.13
C LEU A 438 24.81 2.13 -2.10
N TYR A 439 24.94 3.05 -1.13
CA TYR A 439 25.88 2.87 -0.02
C TYR A 439 25.63 1.56 0.75
N THR A 440 24.37 1.29 1.10
CA THR A 440 24.01 0.04 1.79
C THR A 440 24.32 -1.19 0.95
N THR A 441 23.99 -1.15 -0.35
CA THR A 441 24.28 -2.27 -1.26
C THR A 441 25.77 -2.54 -1.37
N LEU A 442 26.58 -1.49 -1.55
CA LEU A 442 28.04 -1.63 -1.59
C LEU A 442 28.59 -2.22 -0.28
N LEU A 443 28.09 -1.76 0.87
CA LEU A 443 28.49 -2.27 2.18
C LEU A 443 28.19 -3.77 2.34
N LEU A 444 27.02 -4.22 1.85
CA LEU A 444 26.63 -5.64 1.92
C LEU A 444 27.51 -6.55 1.06
N TRP A 445 28.11 -6.03 -0.01
CA TRP A 445 28.96 -6.76 -0.95
C TRP A 445 30.47 -6.50 -0.77
N VAL A 446 30.89 -5.84 0.33
CA VAL A 446 32.32 -5.68 0.61
C VAL A 446 32.93 -7.05 0.85
N PRO A 447 34.08 -7.42 0.20
CA PRO A 447 34.75 -8.69 0.44
C PRO A 447 35.22 -8.82 1.90
N GLU A 448 35.08 -10.02 2.47
CA GLU A 448 35.59 -10.40 3.79
C GLU A 448 36.43 -11.67 3.65
N ALA A 449 37.56 -11.75 4.34
CA ALA A 449 38.56 -12.82 4.13
C ALA A 449 38.07 -14.23 4.53
N GLU A 450 37.15 -14.31 5.49
CA GLU A 450 36.54 -15.58 5.92
C GLU A 450 35.04 -15.39 6.05
N THR A 451 34.25 -15.94 5.10
CA THR A 451 32.77 -15.94 5.16
C THR A 451 32.26 -17.37 5.32
N GLU A 452 31.66 -17.66 6.46
CA GLU A 452 30.80 -18.84 6.59
C GLU A 452 29.49 -18.64 5.83
N HIS A 453 29.22 -19.47 4.83
CA HIS A 453 27.98 -19.44 4.09
C HIS A 453 26.81 -19.97 4.92
N THR A 454 25.77 -19.17 5.08
CA THR A 454 24.53 -19.62 5.71
C THR A 454 23.78 -20.53 4.74
N ARG A 455 23.76 -21.84 5.01
CA ARG A 455 22.96 -22.78 4.21
C ARG A 455 21.48 -22.51 4.42
N ARG A 456 20.83 -21.94 3.43
CA ARG A 456 19.37 -21.80 3.37
C ARG A 456 18.73 -22.93 2.61
N LEU A 457 17.51 -23.32 3.07
CA LEU A 457 16.60 -24.14 2.26
C LEU A 457 16.15 -23.30 1.07
N LEU A 458 16.36 -23.79 -0.16
CA LEU A 458 15.97 -23.14 -1.42
C LEU A 458 14.52 -22.59 -1.40
N TRP A 459 13.60 -23.34 -0.78
CA TRP A 459 12.20 -22.95 -0.68
C TRP A 459 11.95 -21.64 0.07
N ALA A 460 12.77 -21.27 1.02
CA ALA A 460 12.64 -20.02 1.75
C ALA A 460 13.01 -18.79 0.90
N SER A 461 13.78 -18.99 -0.16
CA SER A 461 14.21 -17.91 -1.08
C SER A 461 13.26 -17.67 -2.24
N VAL A 462 12.39 -18.64 -2.55
CA VAL A 462 11.47 -18.57 -3.73
C VAL A 462 10.61 -17.30 -3.73
N PRO A 463 9.93 -16.90 -2.62
CA PRO A 463 9.11 -15.68 -2.65
C PRO A 463 9.92 -14.42 -2.95
N GLY A 464 11.15 -14.32 -2.45
CA GLY A 464 12.08 -13.23 -2.77
C GLY A 464 12.40 -13.17 -4.26
N LEU A 465 12.71 -14.32 -4.88
CA LEU A 465 12.97 -14.44 -6.31
C LEU A 465 11.74 -14.14 -7.17
N VAL A 466 10.54 -14.53 -6.71
CA VAL A 466 9.28 -14.17 -7.36
C VAL A 466 9.07 -12.66 -7.34
N PHE A 467 9.35 -11.97 -6.22
CA PHE A 467 9.31 -10.51 -6.18
C PHE A 467 10.30 -9.87 -7.16
N VAL A 468 11.53 -10.42 -7.29
CA VAL A 468 12.52 -9.96 -8.27
C VAL A 468 11.97 -10.13 -9.70
N ALA A 469 11.45 -11.30 -10.03
CA ALA A 469 10.89 -11.58 -11.35
C ALA A 469 9.71 -10.66 -11.69
N LEU A 470 8.79 -10.44 -10.73
CA LEU A 470 7.67 -9.51 -10.90
C LEU A 470 8.14 -8.05 -11.05
N ASN A 471 9.14 -7.63 -10.29
CA ASN A 471 9.69 -6.27 -10.39
C ASN A 471 10.30 -6.00 -11.77
N ILE A 472 11.07 -6.93 -12.30
CA ILE A 472 11.65 -6.86 -13.65
C ILE A 472 10.54 -6.93 -14.71
N ALA A 473 9.60 -7.87 -14.57
CA ALA A 473 8.50 -8.05 -15.54
C ALA A 473 7.64 -6.78 -15.65
N VAL A 474 7.30 -6.14 -14.50
CA VAL A 474 6.57 -4.86 -14.46
C VAL A 474 7.37 -3.73 -15.11
N GLY A 475 8.68 -3.68 -14.88
CA GLY A 475 9.55 -2.68 -15.53
C GLY A 475 9.61 -2.85 -17.03
N LEU A 476 9.80 -4.08 -17.53
CA LEU A 476 9.91 -4.37 -18.96
C LEU A 476 8.57 -4.26 -19.70
N ARG A 477 7.46 -4.66 -19.07
CA ARG A 477 6.10 -4.59 -19.66
C ARG A 477 5.33 -3.33 -19.26
N SER A 478 6.02 -2.25 -18.98
CA SER A 478 5.44 -1.00 -18.48
C SER A 478 4.37 -0.42 -19.39
N TYR A 479 4.52 -0.51 -20.72
CA TYR A 479 3.54 -0.01 -21.68
C TYR A 479 2.18 -0.71 -21.54
N GLY A 480 2.15 -2.05 -21.48
CA GLY A 480 0.90 -2.79 -21.32
C GLY A 480 0.20 -2.49 -20.00
N LEU A 481 0.96 -2.29 -18.93
CA LEU A 481 0.39 -1.93 -17.64
C LEU A 481 -0.14 -0.49 -17.63
N MET A 482 0.55 0.45 -18.28
CA MET A 482 0.09 1.83 -18.42
C MET A 482 -1.17 1.93 -19.27
N ASP A 483 -1.27 1.11 -20.33
CA ASP A 483 -2.47 1.03 -21.16
C ASP A 483 -3.66 0.48 -20.36
N LEU A 484 -3.45 -0.59 -19.59
CA LEU A 484 -4.47 -1.12 -18.67
C LEU A 484 -4.93 -0.06 -17.65
N PHE A 485 -4.01 0.77 -17.11
CA PHE A 485 -4.38 1.85 -16.22
C PHE A 485 -5.20 2.94 -16.92
N ARG A 486 -4.85 3.32 -18.15
CA ARG A 486 -5.63 4.29 -18.92
C ARG A 486 -7.05 3.78 -19.17
N GLN A 487 -7.19 2.55 -19.69
CA GLN A 487 -8.50 1.92 -19.90
C GLN A 487 -9.30 1.82 -18.58
N GLY A 488 -8.62 1.45 -17.50
CA GLY A 488 -9.25 1.37 -16.18
C GLY A 488 -9.69 2.73 -15.64
N MET A 489 -8.89 3.79 -15.83
CA MET A 489 -9.23 5.15 -15.39
C MET A 489 -10.43 5.73 -16.17
N ASP A 490 -10.54 5.45 -17.45
CA ASP A 490 -11.68 5.89 -18.27
C ASP A 490 -13.00 5.36 -17.71
N LEU A 491 -13.01 4.12 -17.19
CA LEU A 491 -14.16 3.52 -16.53
C LEU A 491 -14.31 3.94 -15.06
N PHE A 492 -13.22 4.26 -14.38
CA PHE A 492 -13.19 4.58 -12.96
C PHE A 492 -13.63 6.01 -12.68
N CYS A 493 -13.34 6.96 -13.59
CA CYS A 493 -13.67 8.37 -13.45
C CYS A 493 -15.06 8.71 -14.03
N GLN A 494 -15.76 7.75 -14.64
CA GLN A 494 -17.17 7.85 -15.05
C GLN A 494 -18.08 7.59 -13.85
#